data_9e5cfe8d1517bc3437d9f0ac89a2c164
#
_entry.id   9e5cfe8d1517bc3437d9f0ac89a2c164
#
_cell.length_a   1.000
_cell.length_b   1.000
_cell.length_c   1.000
_cell.angle_alpha   90.00
_cell.angle_beta   90.00
_cell.angle_gamma   90.00
#
_symmetry.space_group_name_H-M   'P 1'
#
loop_
_entity.id
_entity.type
_entity.pdbx_description
1 polymer ?
#
loop_
_entity_poly.entity_id
_entity_poly.type
_entity_poly.pdbx_seq_one_letter_code
_entity_poly.pdbx_strand_id
1 'polypeptide(L)'
;MIFSEDRGRYIKAQLPRGKVRRLAVDATMRASAPYQKPRRERQQANPQKKYMGRKVFIEESDVRSKRMARKAGSLIIFVVDASGSMALNRMQAAKGAALSLLTEAYQSRDQISLIPFQGDAADVLVPPTRSIALTKKRLETMACGGGSPLAHALSMAARTGMNAQKSGDVGKVVVVCIGDGRANVPLDVSLGTAEPLEPGTKPDRQALKDELIDTAKQLGSIPGFSLLMLDTENKFVSTGLAKDIADAAQGRYFKLPKTNEAAIAELTQGAVGAMKA
;
A
#
# COMPACT_ATOMS: atom_id res chain seq x y z
N MET A 1 -1.06 -0.65 -14.31
CA MET A 1 0.29 -1.03 -14.81
C MET A 1 1.30 0.02 -14.41
N ILE A 2 2.46 -0.40 -13.93
CA ILE A 2 3.60 0.50 -13.63
C ILE A 2 4.53 0.50 -14.84
N PHE A 3 4.91 1.70 -15.30
CA PHE A 3 5.88 1.87 -16.36
C PHE A 3 7.26 2.15 -15.76
N SER A 4 8.27 1.48 -16.27
CA SER A 4 9.66 1.57 -15.81
C SER A 4 10.61 1.51 -17.00
N GLU A 5 11.84 1.97 -16.84
CA GLU A 5 12.92 1.75 -17.81
C GLU A 5 13.76 0.50 -17.48
N ASP A 6 13.60 -0.08 -16.27
CA ASP A 6 14.47 -1.14 -15.79
C ASP A 6 13.81 -2.52 -15.78
N ARG A 7 12.54 -2.61 -15.40
CA ARG A 7 11.88 -3.90 -15.09
C ARG A 7 10.54 -4.02 -15.78
N GLY A 8 10.20 -5.23 -16.25
CA GLY A 8 8.92 -5.55 -16.83
C GLY A 8 9.02 -6.07 -18.26
N ARG A 9 7.89 -6.13 -18.94
CA ARG A 9 7.79 -6.49 -20.36
C ARG A 9 8.05 -5.25 -21.21
N TYR A 10 8.84 -5.38 -22.28
CA TYR A 10 9.03 -4.33 -23.27
C TYR A 10 7.71 -4.02 -23.98
N ILE A 11 7.28 -2.77 -23.94
CA ILE A 11 6.04 -2.30 -24.57
C ILE A 11 6.34 -1.52 -25.83
N LYS A 12 7.20 -0.50 -25.74
CA LYS A 12 7.58 0.33 -26.87
C LYS A 12 8.93 1.03 -26.65
N ALA A 13 9.51 1.46 -27.76
CA ALA A 13 10.67 2.36 -27.70
C ALA A 13 10.21 3.80 -27.43
N GLN A 14 11.07 4.56 -26.80
CA GLN A 14 10.89 6.00 -26.54
C GLN A 14 12.22 6.75 -26.69
N LEU A 15 12.16 8.08 -26.85
CA LEU A 15 13.34 8.92 -26.75
C LEU A 15 13.88 8.87 -25.31
N PRO A 16 15.20 8.77 -25.13
CA PRO A 16 15.81 8.77 -23.80
C PRO A 16 15.51 10.08 -23.05
N ARG A 17 15.18 9.93 -21.75
CA ARG A 17 15.06 11.07 -20.82
C ARG A 17 16.24 11.01 -19.86
N GLY A 18 17.44 11.42 -20.33
CA GLY A 18 18.68 11.29 -19.59
C GLY A 18 19.46 10.01 -19.91
N LYS A 19 20.20 9.46 -18.94
CA LYS A 19 21.05 8.28 -19.14
C LYS A 19 20.25 7.04 -19.53
N VAL A 20 20.57 6.45 -20.68
CA VAL A 20 19.91 5.23 -21.18
C VAL A 20 20.23 4.04 -20.27
N ARG A 21 19.25 3.48 -19.62
CA ARG A 21 19.39 2.27 -18.79
C ARG A 21 19.28 1.00 -19.61
N ARG A 22 18.28 0.95 -20.52
CA ARG A 22 18.09 -0.19 -21.44
C ARG A 22 17.86 0.30 -22.86
N LEU A 23 18.80 -0.03 -23.72
CA LEU A 23 18.76 0.31 -25.13
C LEU A 23 17.71 -0.53 -25.88
N ALA A 24 16.86 0.13 -26.68
CA ALA A 24 15.98 -0.51 -27.64
C ALA A 24 16.71 -0.65 -28.97
N VAL A 25 17.50 -1.72 -29.11
CA VAL A 25 18.40 -1.94 -30.26
C VAL A 25 17.64 -1.91 -31.59
N ASP A 26 16.52 -2.63 -31.68
CA ASP A 26 15.64 -2.68 -32.84
C ASP A 26 15.15 -1.31 -33.29
N ALA A 27 14.67 -0.50 -32.34
CA ALA A 27 14.17 0.85 -32.61
C ALA A 27 15.32 1.83 -32.94
N THR A 28 16.48 1.70 -32.30
CA THR A 28 17.68 2.49 -32.57
C THR A 28 18.18 2.21 -34.00
N MET A 29 18.26 0.95 -34.38
CA MET A 29 18.66 0.55 -35.74
C MET A 29 17.67 1.08 -36.78
N ARG A 30 16.36 0.97 -36.52
CA ARG A 30 15.31 1.51 -37.38
C ARG A 30 15.39 3.02 -37.51
N ALA A 31 15.66 3.73 -36.41
CA ALA A 31 15.82 5.19 -36.41
C ALA A 31 17.06 5.63 -37.21
N SER A 32 18.14 4.87 -37.17
CA SER A 32 19.38 5.18 -37.89
C SER A 32 19.33 4.80 -39.39
N ALA A 33 18.45 3.91 -39.79
CA ALA A 33 18.38 3.34 -41.15
C ALA A 33 18.31 4.41 -42.27
N PRO A 34 17.45 5.44 -42.20
CA PRO A 34 17.35 6.45 -43.25
C PRO A 34 18.64 7.25 -43.45
N TYR A 35 19.47 7.33 -42.42
CA TYR A 35 20.67 8.17 -42.39
C TYR A 35 21.97 7.41 -42.73
N GLN A 36 21.89 6.09 -43.01
CA GLN A 36 23.09 5.30 -43.24
C GLN A 36 23.86 5.70 -44.49
N LYS A 37 23.17 5.99 -45.60
CA LYS A 37 23.81 6.38 -46.86
C LYS A 37 24.61 7.71 -46.71
N PRO A 38 23.99 8.83 -46.30
CA PRO A 38 24.73 10.10 -46.15
C PRO A 38 25.81 10.02 -45.07
N ARG A 39 25.64 9.22 -44.01
CA ARG A 39 26.67 9.04 -42.98
C ARG A 39 27.88 8.28 -43.50
N ARG A 40 27.65 7.28 -44.37
CA ARG A 40 28.70 6.51 -45.04
C ARG A 40 29.51 7.42 -45.99
N GLU A 41 28.83 8.19 -46.80
CA GLU A 41 29.45 9.14 -47.69
C GLU A 41 30.30 10.20 -46.94
N ARG A 42 29.75 10.74 -45.83
CA ARG A 42 30.51 11.64 -44.94
C ARG A 42 31.74 11.00 -44.33
N GLN A 43 31.63 9.72 -43.90
CA GLN A 43 32.78 9.00 -43.36
C GLN A 43 33.85 8.69 -44.41
N GLN A 44 33.47 8.47 -45.68
CA GLN A 44 34.40 8.31 -46.76
C GLN A 44 35.14 9.59 -47.12
N ALA A 45 34.39 10.71 -47.11
CA ALA A 45 34.96 12.05 -47.40
C ALA A 45 35.85 12.58 -46.26
N ASN A 46 35.50 12.29 -45.02
CA ASN A 46 36.26 12.71 -43.83
C ASN A 46 36.28 11.58 -42.78
N PRO A 47 37.28 10.67 -42.88
CA PRO A 47 37.34 9.49 -42.00
C PRO A 47 37.52 9.86 -40.53
N GLN A 48 36.52 9.57 -39.71
CA GLN A 48 36.61 9.73 -38.27
C GLN A 48 37.07 8.42 -37.61
N LYS A 49 38.12 8.45 -36.77
CA LYS A 49 38.67 7.32 -36.05
C LYS A 49 37.64 6.55 -35.26
N LYS A 50 36.60 7.26 -34.73
CA LYS A 50 35.45 6.70 -34.01
C LYS A 50 34.64 5.67 -34.82
N TYR A 51 34.59 5.78 -36.14
CA TYR A 51 33.79 4.95 -37.02
C TYR A 51 34.60 3.95 -37.89
N MET A 52 35.89 3.87 -37.65
CA MET A 52 36.78 3.01 -38.43
C MET A 52 36.32 1.54 -38.30
N GLY A 53 36.17 0.85 -39.46
CA GLY A 53 35.72 -0.54 -39.51
C GLY A 53 34.24 -0.82 -39.21
N ARG A 54 33.43 0.23 -38.97
CA ARG A 54 32.03 0.04 -38.69
C ARG A 54 31.18 -0.01 -39.96
N LYS A 55 30.22 -0.98 -40.01
CA LYS A 55 29.26 -1.10 -41.10
C LYS A 55 27.99 -0.29 -40.91
N VAL A 56 27.66 0.04 -39.66
CA VAL A 56 26.47 0.78 -39.26
C VAL A 56 26.88 2.00 -38.42
N PHE A 57 26.29 3.14 -38.78
CA PHE A 57 26.58 4.44 -38.16
C PHE A 57 25.41 4.88 -37.32
N ILE A 58 25.55 4.82 -35.99
CA ILE A 58 24.53 5.24 -35.02
C ILE A 58 25.04 6.51 -34.35
N GLU A 59 24.21 7.55 -34.36
CA GLU A 59 24.40 8.78 -33.65
C GLU A 59 23.51 8.84 -32.41
N GLU A 60 23.80 9.79 -31.52
CA GLU A 60 23.05 9.94 -30.26
C GLU A 60 21.55 10.22 -30.48
N SER A 61 21.22 10.97 -31.53
CA SER A 61 19.84 11.25 -31.96
C SER A 61 19.03 10.01 -32.36
N ASP A 62 19.70 8.92 -32.76
CA ASP A 62 19.04 7.66 -33.14
C ASP A 62 18.69 6.81 -31.93
N VAL A 63 19.35 7.05 -30.81
CA VAL A 63 19.22 6.20 -29.62
C VAL A 63 17.78 6.20 -29.11
N ARG A 64 17.27 5.01 -28.83
CA ARG A 64 15.95 4.77 -28.25
C ARG A 64 16.11 3.93 -27.00
N SER A 65 15.41 4.31 -25.95
CA SER A 65 15.32 3.53 -24.71
C SER A 65 14.08 2.64 -24.71
N LYS A 66 14.16 1.51 -23.99
CA LYS A 66 13.01 0.62 -23.80
C LYS A 66 12.07 1.19 -22.74
N ARG A 67 10.78 1.32 -23.06
CA ARG A 67 9.72 1.52 -22.08
C ARG A 67 9.16 0.15 -21.70
N MET A 68 9.36 -0.20 -20.44
CA MET A 68 8.89 -1.47 -19.88
C MET A 68 7.60 -1.25 -19.10
N ALA A 69 6.75 -2.26 -19.01
CA ALA A 69 5.59 -2.25 -18.13
C ALA A 69 5.49 -3.56 -17.37
N ARG A 70 5.03 -3.46 -16.12
CA ARG A 70 4.72 -4.61 -15.28
C ARG A 70 3.39 -4.39 -14.57
N LYS A 71 2.75 -5.48 -14.17
CA LYS A 71 1.61 -5.38 -13.25
C LYS A 71 2.11 -4.81 -11.92
N ALA A 72 1.44 -3.80 -11.43
CA ALA A 72 1.67 -3.32 -10.06
C ALA A 72 1.24 -4.41 -9.09
N GLY A 73 2.02 -4.66 -8.06
CA GLY A 73 1.58 -5.43 -6.90
C GLY A 73 0.62 -4.59 -6.06
N SER A 74 -0.11 -5.23 -5.17
CA SER A 74 -0.89 -4.56 -4.13
C SER A 74 -0.15 -4.66 -2.79
N LEU A 75 -0.43 -3.71 -1.90
CA LEU A 75 -0.03 -3.77 -0.49
C LEU A 75 -1.29 -3.83 0.34
N ILE A 76 -1.39 -4.83 1.21
CA ILE A 76 -2.45 -4.96 2.20
C ILE A 76 -1.87 -4.56 3.55
N ILE A 77 -2.41 -3.51 4.14
CA ILE A 77 -2.01 -3.03 5.47
C ILE A 77 -3.08 -3.42 6.47
N PHE A 78 -2.76 -4.33 7.36
CA PHE A 78 -3.62 -4.69 8.48
C PHE A 78 -3.42 -3.69 9.61
N VAL A 79 -4.47 -2.95 9.94
CA VAL A 79 -4.56 -2.07 11.10
C VAL A 79 -5.43 -2.80 12.11
N VAL A 80 -4.84 -3.29 13.20
CA VAL A 80 -5.51 -4.21 14.13
C VAL A 80 -5.62 -3.57 15.50
N ASP A 81 -6.85 -3.51 16.00
CA ASP A 81 -7.11 -3.10 17.38
C ASP A 81 -6.55 -4.14 18.36
N ALA A 82 -5.58 -3.71 19.13
CA ALA A 82 -4.97 -4.49 20.21
C ALA A 82 -5.22 -3.84 21.57
N SER A 83 -6.22 -2.96 21.69
CA SER A 83 -6.55 -2.28 22.94
C SER A 83 -7.12 -3.23 24.00
N GLY A 84 -7.08 -2.79 25.25
CA GLY A 84 -7.61 -3.56 26.38
C GLY A 84 -9.14 -3.76 26.35
N SER A 85 -9.86 -2.98 25.56
CA SER A 85 -11.31 -3.13 25.36
C SER A 85 -11.69 -4.32 24.47
N MET A 86 -10.72 -4.89 23.72
CA MET A 86 -10.91 -6.05 22.88
C MET A 86 -11.01 -7.32 23.74
N ALA A 87 -12.23 -7.81 23.96
CA ALA A 87 -12.44 -9.09 24.61
C ALA A 87 -11.72 -10.21 23.83
N LEU A 88 -11.17 -11.22 24.56
CA LEU A 88 -10.41 -12.34 23.97
C LEU A 88 -11.08 -12.95 22.73
N ASN A 89 -12.40 -13.14 22.76
CA ASN A 89 -13.15 -13.70 21.64
C ASN A 89 -13.16 -12.81 20.40
N ARG A 90 -13.15 -11.46 20.57
CA ARG A 90 -13.06 -10.50 19.48
C ARG A 90 -11.67 -10.48 18.86
N MET A 91 -10.65 -10.54 19.70
CA MET A 91 -9.27 -10.65 19.25
C MET A 91 -9.04 -11.95 18.47
N GLN A 92 -9.62 -13.07 18.87
CA GLN A 92 -9.54 -14.34 18.13
C GLN A 92 -10.21 -14.21 16.75
N ALA A 93 -11.41 -13.61 16.69
CA ALA A 93 -12.10 -13.37 15.43
C ALA A 93 -11.28 -12.42 14.51
N ALA A 94 -10.70 -11.37 15.06
CA ALA A 94 -9.84 -10.43 14.34
C ALA A 94 -8.58 -11.13 13.78
N LYS A 95 -7.92 -11.94 14.59
CA LYS A 95 -6.77 -12.76 14.17
C LYS A 95 -7.15 -13.77 13.10
N GLY A 96 -8.29 -14.46 13.23
CA GLY A 96 -8.81 -15.38 12.23
C GLY A 96 -9.08 -14.70 10.89
N ALA A 97 -9.74 -13.54 10.88
CA ALA A 97 -9.99 -12.75 9.68
C ALA A 97 -8.67 -12.31 9.00
N ALA A 98 -7.73 -11.80 9.78
CA ALA A 98 -6.42 -11.40 9.28
C ALA A 98 -5.65 -12.60 8.68
N LEU A 99 -5.65 -13.76 9.34
CA LEU A 99 -4.98 -14.97 8.85
C LEU A 99 -5.57 -15.48 7.53
N SER A 100 -6.90 -15.40 7.38
CA SER A 100 -7.58 -15.74 6.13
C SER A 100 -7.14 -14.86 4.97
N LEU A 101 -7.12 -13.54 5.19
CA LEU A 101 -6.66 -12.56 4.20
C LEU A 101 -5.16 -12.70 3.88
N LEU A 102 -4.35 -13.11 4.85
CA LEU A 102 -2.93 -13.43 4.65
C LEU A 102 -2.74 -14.56 3.64
N THR A 103 -3.59 -15.58 3.69
CA THR A 103 -3.53 -16.72 2.77
C THR A 103 -3.85 -16.28 1.32
N GLU A 104 -4.83 -15.40 1.15
CA GLU A 104 -5.17 -14.83 -0.16
C GLU A 104 -4.05 -13.93 -0.71
N ALA A 105 -3.49 -13.07 0.13
CA ALA A 105 -2.38 -12.20 -0.24
C ALA A 105 -1.18 -13.01 -0.77
N TYR A 106 -0.94 -14.19 -0.21
CA TYR A 106 0.07 -15.11 -0.70
C TYR A 106 -0.17 -15.59 -2.13
N GLN A 107 -1.37 -16.04 -2.41
CA GLN A 107 -1.73 -16.51 -3.76
C GLN A 107 -1.58 -15.38 -4.78
N SER A 108 -1.90 -14.16 -4.40
CA SER A 108 -1.80 -12.96 -5.25
C SER A 108 -0.40 -12.36 -5.34
N ARG A 109 0.57 -12.86 -4.54
CA ARG A 109 1.94 -12.31 -4.41
C ARG A 109 1.98 -10.84 -3.98
N ASP A 110 0.99 -10.42 -3.21
CA ASP A 110 0.91 -9.07 -2.66
C ASP A 110 1.91 -8.88 -1.51
N GLN A 111 2.21 -7.63 -1.21
CA GLN A 111 2.92 -7.27 0.01
C GLN A 111 1.93 -7.10 1.16
N ILE A 112 2.40 -7.34 2.36
CA ILE A 112 1.61 -7.25 3.58
C ILE A 112 2.37 -6.42 4.59
N SER A 113 1.64 -5.60 5.36
CA SER A 113 2.14 -4.85 6.52
C SER A 113 1.18 -5.03 7.68
N LEU A 114 1.67 -4.97 8.91
CA LEU A 114 0.88 -5.10 10.14
C LEU A 114 1.16 -3.91 11.05
N ILE A 115 0.11 -3.20 11.42
CA ILE A 115 0.12 -2.02 12.29
C ILE A 115 -0.89 -2.23 13.40
N PRO A 116 -0.50 -2.84 14.53
CA PRO A 116 -1.34 -2.84 15.72
C PRO A 116 -1.41 -1.44 16.32
N PHE A 117 -2.54 -1.14 16.96
CA PHE A 117 -2.67 0.06 17.77
C PHE A 117 -3.14 -0.28 19.17
N GLN A 118 -2.41 0.20 20.15
CA GLN A 118 -2.67 0.01 21.58
C GLN A 118 -1.90 1.04 22.41
N GLY A 119 -2.32 1.27 23.66
CA GLY A 119 -1.67 2.26 24.51
C GLY A 119 -1.85 3.67 23.94
N ASP A 120 -0.75 4.41 23.83
CA ASP A 120 -0.79 5.81 23.41
C ASP A 120 -0.43 6.01 21.93
N ALA A 121 0.12 4.99 21.26
CA ALA A 121 0.57 5.08 19.87
C ALA A 121 0.30 3.80 19.06
N ALA A 122 0.39 3.92 17.75
CA ALA A 122 0.44 2.79 16.82
C ALA A 122 1.86 2.62 16.29
N ASP A 123 2.26 1.35 16.03
CA ASP A 123 3.58 1.02 15.51
C ASP A 123 3.52 0.10 14.30
N VAL A 124 4.49 0.22 13.38
CA VAL A 124 4.64 -0.71 12.27
C VAL A 124 5.33 -1.99 12.75
N LEU A 125 4.55 -2.94 13.27
CA LEU A 125 5.08 -4.21 13.78
C LEU A 125 5.70 -5.08 12.68
N VAL A 126 5.12 -5.03 11.47
CA VAL A 126 5.66 -5.70 10.27
C VAL A 126 5.66 -4.70 9.12
N PRO A 127 6.82 -4.27 8.64
CA PRO A 127 6.92 -3.41 7.46
C PRO A 127 6.47 -4.17 6.20
N PRO A 128 6.20 -3.47 5.06
CA PRO A 128 5.78 -4.11 3.83
C PRO A 128 6.68 -5.26 3.42
N THR A 129 6.14 -6.48 3.43
CA THR A 129 6.85 -7.72 3.15
C THR A 129 5.98 -8.73 2.38
N ARG A 130 6.62 -9.71 1.75
CA ARG A 130 5.94 -10.89 1.18
C ARG A 130 6.01 -12.12 2.08
N SER A 131 6.61 -12.00 3.26
CA SER A 131 6.75 -13.08 4.22
C SER A 131 5.51 -13.23 5.09
N ILE A 132 4.61 -14.11 4.70
CA ILE A 132 3.41 -14.44 5.47
C ILE A 132 3.74 -15.10 6.79
N ALA A 133 4.73 -16.00 6.81
CA ALA A 133 5.14 -16.68 8.02
C ALA A 133 5.56 -15.70 9.13
N LEU A 134 6.28 -14.62 8.74
CA LEU A 134 6.65 -13.55 9.67
C LEU A 134 5.40 -12.83 10.19
N THR A 135 4.51 -12.42 9.28
CA THR A 135 3.30 -11.67 9.64
C THR A 135 2.36 -12.50 10.53
N LYS A 136 2.17 -13.79 10.20
CA LYS A 136 1.40 -14.73 11.00
C LYS A 136 1.96 -14.85 12.43
N LYS A 137 3.26 -15.12 12.55
CA LYS A 137 3.93 -15.22 13.86
C LYS A 137 3.78 -13.94 14.68
N ARG A 138 3.95 -12.78 14.07
CA ARG A 138 3.80 -11.48 14.76
C ARG A 138 2.35 -11.21 15.19
N LEU A 139 1.38 -11.56 14.36
CA LEU A 139 -0.04 -11.42 14.67
C LEU A 139 -0.44 -12.34 15.85
N GLU A 140 0.06 -13.59 15.88
CA GLU A 140 -0.22 -14.55 16.96
C GLU A 140 0.38 -14.11 18.28
N THR A 141 1.59 -13.56 18.28
CA THR A 141 2.33 -13.13 19.50
C THR A 141 2.05 -11.67 19.90
N MET A 142 1.14 -10.99 19.22
CA MET A 142 0.82 -9.59 19.48
C MET A 142 0.24 -9.41 20.88
N ALA A 143 0.85 -8.54 21.67
CA ALA A 143 0.33 -8.13 22.98
C ALA A 143 -0.96 -7.31 22.82
N CYS A 144 -1.78 -7.29 23.87
CA CYS A 144 -3.03 -6.53 23.89
C CYS A 144 -3.11 -5.75 25.21
N GLY A 145 -3.57 -4.49 25.14
CA GLY A 145 -3.77 -3.65 26.32
C GLY A 145 -3.71 -2.17 26.03
N GLY A 146 -4.12 -1.36 26.98
CA GLY A 146 -4.04 0.11 26.89
C GLY A 146 -5.13 0.78 26.05
N GLY A 147 -4.82 1.95 25.54
CA GLY A 147 -5.71 2.81 24.77
C GLY A 147 -5.94 2.38 23.32
N SER A 148 -6.67 3.21 22.57
CA SER A 148 -7.03 2.97 21.15
C SER A 148 -6.67 4.19 20.29
N PRO A 149 -5.41 4.37 19.88
CA PRO A 149 -4.95 5.49 19.03
C PRO A 149 -5.26 5.23 17.54
N LEU A 150 -6.53 5.08 17.18
CA LEU A 150 -6.95 4.70 15.84
C LEU A 150 -6.60 5.74 14.76
N ALA A 151 -6.72 7.04 15.06
CA ALA A 151 -6.34 8.10 14.13
C ALA A 151 -4.84 8.03 13.78
N HIS A 152 -3.98 7.77 14.77
CA HIS A 152 -2.56 7.56 14.55
C HIS A 152 -2.29 6.32 13.68
N ALA A 153 -3.01 5.22 13.94
CA ALA A 153 -2.86 3.99 13.15
C ALA A 153 -3.23 4.19 11.67
N LEU A 154 -4.31 4.92 11.38
CA LEU A 154 -4.68 5.27 10.00
C LEU A 154 -3.66 6.19 9.34
N SER A 155 -3.13 7.18 10.04
CA SER A 155 -2.05 8.06 9.57
C SER A 155 -0.78 7.28 9.26
N MET A 156 -0.40 6.33 10.12
CA MET A 156 0.73 5.42 9.91
C MET A 156 0.52 4.52 8.69
N ALA A 157 -0.71 4.00 8.50
CA ALA A 157 -1.06 3.21 7.33
C ALA A 157 -0.94 4.03 6.04
N ALA A 158 -1.42 5.28 6.04
CA ALA A 158 -1.27 6.20 4.93
C ALA A 158 0.21 6.44 4.58
N ARG A 159 1.04 6.77 5.57
CA ARG A 159 2.50 6.98 5.41
C ARG A 159 3.18 5.74 4.86
N THR A 160 2.90 4.57 5.44
CA THR A 160 3.50 3.29 5.03
C THR A 160 3.12 2.94 3.59
N GLY A 161 1.85 3.10 3.23
CA GLY A 161 1.36 2.86 1.88
C GLY A 161 1.94 3.81 0.84
N MET A 162 2.00 5.12 1.14
CA MET A 162 2.63 6.11 0.25
C MET A 162 4.12 5.82 0.01
N ASN A 163 4.86 5.42 1.06
CA ASN A 163 6.27 5.05 0.93
C ASN A 163 6.43 3.79 0.05
N ALA A 164 5.55 2.80 0.21
CA ALA A 164 5.53 1.61 -0.63
C ALA A 164 5.19 1.94 -2.10
N GLN A 165 4.26 2.86 -2.37
CA GLN A 165 3.97 3.32 -3.74
C GLN A 165 5.16 4.05 -4.36
N LYS A 166 5.88 4.91 -3.59
CA LYS A 166 7.09 5.61 -4.05
C LYS A 166 8.21 4.65 -4.45
N SER A 167 8.30 3.46 -3.86
CA SER A 167 9.26 2.42 -4.28
C SER A 167 8.99 1.89 -5.68
N GLY A 168 7.82 2.17 -6.24
CA GLY A 168 7.42 1.80 -7.59
C GLY A 168 7.04 0.33 -7.76
N ASP A 169 6.90 -0.44 -6.68
CA ASP A 169 6.50 -1.86 -6.72
C ASP A 169 5.02 -2.06 -6.40
N VAL A 170 4.41 -1.11 -5.72
CA VAL A 170 3.02 -1.12 -5.27
C VAL A 170 2.21 -0.10 -6.05
N GLY A 171 1.10 -0.53 -6.64
CA GLY A 171 0.18 0.34 -7.37
C GLY A 171 -1.11 0.64 -6.61
N LYS A 172 -1.56 -0.31 -5.79
CA LYS A 172 -2.75 -0.19 -4.97
C LYS A 172 -2.43 -0.53 -3.51
N VAL A 173 -3.03 0.19 -2.61
CA VAL A 173 -2.93 -0.02 -1.16
C VAL A 173 -4.33 -0.27 -0.61
N VAL A 174 -4.52 -1.40 0.03
CA VAL A 174 -5.76 -1.74 0.74
C VAL A 174 -5.46 -1.71 2.23
N VAL A 175 -6.06 -0.78 2.94
CA VAL A 175 -6.00 -0.70 4.39
C VAL A 175 -7.17 -1.50 4.97
N VAL A 176 -6.87 -2.57 5.70
CA VAL A 176 -7.85 -3.41 6.37
C VAL A 176 -7.82 -3.07 7.85
N CYS A 177 -8.78 -2.29 8.30
CA CYS A 177 -8.92 -1.90 9.70
C CYS A 177 -9.85 -2.90 10.42
N ILE A 178 -9.35 -3.53 11.48
CA ILE A 178 -10.06 -4.55 12.26
C ILE A 178 -10.21 -4.03 13.69
N GLY A 179 -11.42 -3.65 14.06
CA GLY A 179 -11.70 -3.08 15.36
C GLY A 179 -13.17 -2.62 15.48
N ASP A 180 -13.55 -2.03 16.60
CA ASP A 180 -14.90 -1.49 16.83
C ASP A 180 -15.03 0.00 16.40
N GLY A 181 -13.96 0.57 15.83
CA GLY A 181 -13.92 1.96 15.37
C GLY A 181 -13.80 2.99 16.49
N ARG A 182 -13.64 2.58 17.73
CA ARG A 182 -13.51 3.51 18.86
C ARG A 182 -12.08 4.01 18.97
N ALA A 183 -11.96 5.32 19.22
CA ALA A 183 -10.70 5.97 19.59
C ALA A 183 -10.86 6.62 20.97
N ASN A 184 -9.81 6.56 21.77
CA ASN A 184 -9.76 7.21 23.07
C ASN A 184 -8.43 7.94 23.33
N VAL A 185 -7.56 7.95 22.35
CA VAL A 185 -6.28 8.68 22.38
C VAL A 185 -6.25 9.66 21.22
N PRO A 186 -6.12 10.97 21.48
CA PRO A 186 -5.98 12.00 20.44
C PRO A 186 -4.71 11.81 19.61
N LEU A 187 -4.74 12.28 18.37
CA LEU A 187 -3.62 12.14 17.44
C LEU A 187 -2.38 12.92 17.87
N ASP A 188 -2.56 14.10 18.42
CA ASP A 188 -1.51 14.97 18.93
C ASP A 188 -0.74 14.33 20.11
N VAL A 189 -1.45 13.65 21.01
CA VAL A 189 -0.86 12.84 22.09
C VAL A 189 -0.06 11.67 21.49
N SER A 190 -0.65 10.96 20.52
CA SER A 190 0.02 9.83 19.87
C SER A 190 1.25 10.23 19.06
N LEU A 191 1.30 11.47 18.57
CA LEU A 191 2.45 12.04 17.85
C LEU A 191 3.49 12.64 18.78
N GLY A 192 3.21 12.73 20.11
CA GLY A 192 4.07 13.37 21.10
C GLY A 192 4.12 14.89 20.97
N THR A 193 3.12 15.52 20.35
CA THR A 193 2.99 16.98 20.22
C THR A 193 2.17 17.59 21.35
N ALA A 194 1.39 16.79 22.06
CA ALA A 194 0.69 17.15 23.28
C ALA A 194 1.08 16.21 24.43
N GLU A 195 0.89 16.70 25.66
CA GLU A 195 1.12 15.87 26.85
C GLU A 195 0.05 14.77 26.96
N PRO A 196 0.42 13.58 27.49
CA PRO A 196 -0.55 12.52 27.77
C PRO A 196 -1.66 13.05 28.69
N LEU A 197 -2.88 12.60 28.44
CA LEU A 197 -4.00 12.94 29.31
C LEU A 197 -3.76 12.46 30.73
N GLU A 198 -4.06 13.29 31.72
CA GLU A 198 -3.96 12.89 33.13
C GLU A 198 -4.83 11.67 33.41
N PRO A 199 -4.38 10.75 34.29
CA PRO A 199 -5.13 9.56 34.65
C PRO A 199 -6.56 9.94 35.13
N GLY A 200 -7.57 9.43 34.43
CA GLY A 200 -8.99 9.71 34.72
C GLY A 200 -9.63 10.83 33.90
N THR A 201 -8.86 11.59 33.14
CA THR A 201 -9.40 12.58 32.20
C THR A 201 -9.92 11.86 30.96
N LYS A 202 -11.18 12.12 30.62
CA LYS A 202 -11.78 11.60 29.37
C LYS A 202 -11.64 12.64 28.29
N PRO A 203 -11.03 12.29 27.14
CA PRO A 203 -10.96 13.22 26.01
C PRO A 203 -12.36 13.54 25.48
N ASP A 204 -12.49 14.67 24.82
CA ASP A 204 -13.74 15.04 24.16
C ASP A 204 -14.06 14.05 23.03
N ARG A 205 -15.15 13.33 23.22
CA ARG A 205 -15.59 12.29 22.26
C ARG A 205 -15.92 12.85 20.88
N GLN A 206 -16.44 14.10 20.83
CA GLN A 206 -16.77 14.71 19.56
C GLN A 206 -15.52 15.13 18.81
N ALA A 207 -14.55 15.73 19.50
CA ALA A 207 -13.27 16.08 18.92
C ALA A 207 -12.53 14.86 18.38
N LEU A 208 -12.49 13.75 19.14
CA LEU A 208 -11.91 12.49 18.68
C LEU A 208 -12.62 11.91 17.44
N LYS A 209 -13.96 12.01 17.40
CA LYS A 209 -14.73 11.56 16.25
C LYS A 209 -14.40 12.39 15.01
N ASP A 210 -14.38 13.70 15.15
CA ASP A 210 -14.13 14.62 14.04
C ASP A 210 -12.72 14.43 13.49
N GLU A 211 -11.71 14.32 14.36
CA GLU A 211 -10.32 14.01 14.02
C GLU A 211 -10.19 12.68 13.23
N LEU A 212 -10.87 11.65 13.71
CA LEU A 212 -10.84 10.33 13.10
C LEU A 212 -11.50 10.32 11.73
N ILE A 213 -12.63 11.00 11.58
CA ILE A 213 -13.34 11.17 10.30
C ILE A 213 -12.48 11.96 9.30
N ASP A 214 -11.80 13.02 9.75
CA ASP A 214 -10.90 13.78 8.87
C ASP A 214 -9.67 12.98 8.46
N THR A 215 -9.09 12.20 9.36
CA THR A 215 -8.01 11.27 9.03
C THR A 215 -8.47 10.22 8.01
N ALA A 216 -9.68 9.67 8.16
CA ALA A 216 -10.25 8.72 7.23
C ALA A 216 -10.49 9.33 5.84
N LYS A 217 -11.01 10.57 5.77
CA LYS A 217 -11.17 11.32 4.50
C LYS A 217 -9.84 11.54 3.81
N GLN A 218 -8.81 11.96 4.58
CA GLN A 218 -7.46 12.14 4.04
C GLN A 218 -6.92 10.84 3.44
N LEU A 219 -7.07 9.71 4.14
CA LEU A 219 -6.65 8.40 3.64
C LEU A 219 -7.38 8.02 2.36
N GLY A 220 -8.71 8.20 2.30
CA GLY A 220 -9.52 7.91 1.12
C GLY A 220 -9.20 8.80 -0.09
N SER A 221 -8.69 10.02 0.14
CA SER A 221 -8.29 10.95 -0.93
C SER A 221 -6.96 10.59 -1.62
N ILE A 222 -6.16 9.68 -1.02
CA ILE A 222 -4.87 9.29 -1.59
C ILE A 222 -5.09 8.37 -2.80
N PRO A 223 -4.56 8.70 -3.98
CA PRO A 223 -4.73 7.89 -5.17
C PRO A 223 -4.25 6.44 -4.98
N GLY A 224 -5.10 5.48 -5.32
CA GLY A 224 -4.79 4.05 -5.23
C GLY A 224 -4.93 3.46 -3.82
N PHE A 225 -5.44 4.22 -2.85
CA PHE A 225 -5.82 3.72 -1.54
C PHE A 225 -7.28 3.30 -1.49
N SER A 226 -7.57 2.31 -0.67
CA SER A 226 -8.92 1.86 -0.35
C SER A 226 -8.96 1.41 1.11
N LEU A 227 -10.02 1.76 1.85
CA LEU A 227 -10.25 1.32 3.23
C LEU A 227 -11.29 0.21 3.27
N LEU A 228 -10.98 -0.87 3.99
CA LEU A 228 -11.90 -1.92 4.39
C LEU A 228 -12.02 -1.91 5.90
N MET A 229 -13.18 -1.57 6.42
CA MET A 229 -13.46 -1.60 7.85
C MET A 229 -14.16 -2.90 8.23
N LEU A 230 -13.54 -3.69 9.09
CA LEU A 230 -14.07 -4.93 9.65
C LEU A 230 -14.47 -4.66 11.10
N ASP A 231 -15.76 -4.46 11.31
CA ASP A 231 -16.32 -4.11 12.61
C ASP A 231 -16.46 -5.34 13.50
N THR A 232 -15.80 -5.29 14.66
CA THR A 232 -15.84 -6.33 15.70
C THR A 232 -16.91 -6.07 16.78
N GLU A 233 -17.75 -5.02 16.61
CA GLU A 233 -18.71 -4.60 17.62
C GLU A 233 -19.89 -5.57 17.78
N ASN A 234 -20.39 -5.67 18.99
CA ASN A 234 -21.57 -6.50 19.30
C ASN A 234 -22.86 -5.88 18.78
N LYS A 235 -23.84 -6.73 18.38
CA LYS A 235 -25.15 -6.30 17.87
C LYS A 235 -25.95 -5.41 18.82
N PHE A 236 -25.66 -5.46 20.14
CA PHE A 236 -26.48 -4.78 21.17
C PHE A 236 -26.02 -3.36 21.50
N VAL A 237 -24.80 -3.00 21.17
CA VAL A 237 -24.23 -1.67 21.48
C VAL A 237 -23.40 -1.20 20.29
N SER A 238 -24.05 -0.82 19.20
CA SER A 238 -23.33 -0.29 18.03
C SER A 238 -23.30 1.23 18.11
N THR A 239 -22.10 1.80 18.06
CA THR A 239 -21.89 3.25 17.97
C THR A 239 -22.05 3.77 16.55
N GLY A 240 -21.98 2.90 15.56
CA GLY A 240 -21.99 3.23 14.14
C GLY A 240 -20.70 3.92 13.62
N LEU A 241 -19.75 4.18 14.52
CA LEU A 241 -18.54 4.92 14.18
C LEU A 241 -17.67 4.22 13.14
N ALA A 242 -17.56 2.89 13.22
CA ALA A 242 -16.83 2.10 12.23
C ALA A 242 -17.40 2.28 10.81
N LYS A 243 -18.72 2.41 10.69
CA LYS A 243 -19.38 2.70 9.41
C LYS A 243 -19.09 4.13 8.96
N ASP A 244 -19.21 5.11 9.87
CA ASP A 244 -18.91 6.52 9.56
C ASP A 244 -17.48 6.69 9.05
N ILE A 245 -16.49 5.96 9.61
CA ILE A 245 -15.09 5.94 9.17
C ILE A 245 -14.97 5.38 7.74
N ALA A 246 -15.64 4.24 7.47
CA ALA A 246 -15.61 3.64 6.14
C ALA A 246 -16.23 4.57 5.09
N ASP A 247 -17.40 5.17 5.40
CA ASP A 247 -18.10 6.09 4.51
C ASP A 247 -17.25 7.35 4.25
N ALA A 248 -16.59 7.91 5.28
CA ALA A 248 -15.71 9.07 5.16
C ALA A 248 -14.51 8.81 4.25
N ALA A 249 -13.94 7.60 4.29
CA ALA A 249 -12.85 7.17 3.42
C ALA A 249 -13.32 6.68 2.03
N GLN A 250 -14.62 6.74 1.73
CA GLN A 250 -15.22 6.12 0.54
C GLN A 250 -14.85 4.62 0.41
N GLY A 251 -14.70 3.97 1.57
CA GLY A 251 -14.29 2.59 1.70
C GLY A 251 -15.46 1.61 1.78
N ARG A 252 -15.19 0.42 2.27
CA ARG A 252 -16.18 -0.62 2.50
C ARG A 252 -16.27 -0.97 3.97
N TYR A 253 -17.49 -1.23 4.41
CA TYR A 253 -17.80 -1.63 5.79
C TYR A 253 -18.38 -3.05 5.80
N PHE A 254 -17.86 -3.89 6.69
CA PHE A 254 -18.40 -5.20 6.96
C PHE A 254 -18.43 -5.46 8.46
N LYS A 255 -19.53 -6.02 8.93
CA LYS A 255 -19.66 -6.48 10.30
C LYS A 255 -19.19 -7.92 10.40
N LEU A 256 -18.24 -8.21 11.30
CA LEU A 256 -17.74 -9.56 11.50
C LEU A 256 -18.81 -10.41 12.23
N PRO A 257 -19.21 -11.57 11.67
CA PRO A 257 -20.09 -12.51 12.37
C PRO A 257 -19.35 -13.16 13.54
N LYS A 258 -20.04 -13.41 14.65
CA LYS A 258 -19.46 -13.89 15.90
C LYS A 258 -18.91 -15.35 15.87
N THR A 259 -19.24 -16.15 14.86
CA THR A 259 -19.22 -17.62 15.01
C THR A 259 -18.63 -18.42 13.85
N ASN A 260 -18.17 -17.81 12.75
CA ASN A 260 -17.70 -18.62 11.63
C ASN A 260 -16.51 -17.99 10.91
N GLU A 261 -15.31 -18.54 11.18
CA GLU A 261 -14.06 -18.12 10.52
C GLU A 261 -14.15 -18.26 8.99
N ALA A 262 -14.85 -19.27 8.48
CA ALA A 262 -15.04 -19.48 7.04
C ALA A 262 -15.89 -18.37 6.39
N ALA A 263 -16.98 -17.95 7.05
CA ALA A 263 -17.81 -16.84 6.54
C ALA A 263 -17.07 -15.50 6.58
N ILE A 264 -16.22 -15.29 7.58
CA ILE A 264 -15.33 -14.11 7.67
C ILE A 264 -14.34 -14.13 6.50
N ALA A 265 -13.74 -15.29 6.22
CA ALA A 265 -12.81 -15.48 5.13
C ALA A 265 -13.46 -15.14 3.78
N GLU A 266 -14.63 -15.70 3.50
CA GLU A 266 -15.32 -15.52 2.21
C GLU A 266 -15.75 -14.07 1.97
N LEU A 267 -16.31 -13.40 2.98
CA LEU A 267 -16.69 -11.99 2.92
C LEU A 267 -15.50 -11.07 2.71
N THR A 268 -14.41 -11.31 3.43
CA THR A 268 -13.21 -10.49 3.35
C THR A 268 -12.44 -10.71 2.05
N GLN A 269 -12.37 -11.94 1.54
CA GLN A 269 -11.77 -12.28 0.26
C GLN A 269 -12.47 -11.57 -0.89
N GLY A 270 -13.79 -11.67 -0.96
CA GLY A 270 -14.57 -10.98 -1.98
C GLY A 270 -14.41 -9.45 -1.93
N ALA A 271 -14.34 -8.88 -0.73
CA ALA A 271 -14.16 -7.44 -0.56
C ALA A 271 -12.77 -6.95 -1.01
N VAL A 272 -11.71 -7.62 -0.58
CA VAL A 272 -10.33 -7.26 -0.95
C VAL A 272 -10.09 -7.52 -2.43
N GLY A 273 -10.60 -8.63 -2.99
CA GLY A 273 -10.51 -8.93 -4.41
C GLY A 273 -11.13 -7.83 -5.28
N ALA A 274 -12.33 -7.37 -4.91
CA ALA A 274 -13.01 -6.29 -5.62
C ALA A 274 -12.34 -4.91 -5.46
N MET A 275 -11.60 -4.67 -4.39
CA MET A 275 -10.82 -3.43 -4.18
C MET A 275 -9.50 -3.43 -4.96
N LYS A 276 -8.98 -4.60 -5.32
CA LYS A 276 -7.78 -4.76 -6.15
C LYS A 276 -8.08 -4.67 -7.65
N ALA A 277 -9.29 -4.92 -8.07
CA ALA A 277 -9.71 -4.80 -9.46
C ALA A 277 -9.81 -3.33 -9.90
#